data_65217f333f3dac922cb799a3759ac80c
#
_entry.id   65217f333f3dac922cb799a3759ac80c
#
_cell.length_a   1.000
_cell.length_b   1.000
_cell.length_c   1.000
_cell.angle_alpha   90.00
_cell.angle_beta   90.00
_cell.angle_gamma   90.00
#
_symmetry.space_group_name_H-M   'P 1'
#
loop_
_entity.id
_entity.type
_entity.pdbx_description
1 polymer ?
#
loop_
_entity_poly.entity_id
_entity_poly.type
_entity_poly.pdbx_seq_one_letter_code
_entity_poly.pdbx_strand_id
1 'polypeptide(L)'
;MKIRIGLVPVVFICLACNQPGSNNTQLQNRVDSLEQKLAHTYKPGFGEFMSGIQLHHAKLWFAGQNQNWRLADFEIHEIEEALEDIQTFNADRPEAKSIGMLTPAIDSMNAAIQLKNVELFRKNFVLLTSTCNNCHKATEHEFNVVTIPTGLPVTNQDFSPIK
;
A
#
# COMPACT_ATOMS: atom_id res chain seq x y z
N MET A 1 36.79 12.72 84.73
CA MET A 1 37.38 12.17 83.48
C MET A 1 36.29 12.20 82.44
N LYS A 2 36.27 13.22 81.55
CA LYS A 2 35.20 13.42 80.54
C LYS A 2 35.69 12.90 79.17
N ILE A 3 35.13 11.82 78.76
CA ILE A 3 35.41 11.22 77.43
C ILE A 3 34.56 11.98 76.38
N ARG A 4 35.23 12.67 75.48
CA ARG A 4 34.60 13.32 74.31
C ARG A 4 34.65 12.31 73.19
N ILE A 5 33.50 11.76 72.85
CA ILE A 5 33.33 10.93 71.65
C ILE A 5 33.15 11.85 70.42
N GLY A 6 34.20 11.91 69.62
CA GLY A 6 34.14 12.64 68.30
C GLY A 6 33.34 11.92 67.29
N LEU A 7 32.30 12.54 66.79
CA LEU A 7 31.48 12.07 65.72
C LEU A 7 32.24 12.30 64.37
N VAL A 8 32.66 11.21 63.69
CA VAL A 8 33.27 11.28 62.35
C VAL A 8 32.14 11.21 61.31
N PRO A 9 31.97 12.24 60.48
CA PRO A 9 30.95 12.13 59.41
C PRO A 9 31.46 11.20 58.33
N VAL A 10 30.75 10.09 58.13
CA VAL A 10 30.95 9.21 56.99
C VAL A 10 30.32 9.88 55.75
N VAL A 11 31.17 10.44 54.91
CA VAL A 11 30.74 10.96 53.61
C VAL A 11 30.54 9.79 52.68
N PHE A 12 29.30 9.43 52.37
CA PHE A 12 28.92 8.51 51.32
C PHE A 12 29.11 9.22 49.98
N ILE A 13 30.23 8.96 49.31
CA ILE A 13 30.42 9.35 47.90
C ILE A 13 29.64 8.34 47.04
N CYS A 14 28.43 8.71 46.65
CA CYS A 14 27.73 8.02 45.59
C CYS A 14 28.46 8.23 44.26
N LEU A 15 29.34 7.33 43.90
CA LEU A 15 29.84 7.18 42.54
C LEU A 15 28.66 6.74 41.68
N ALA A 16 27.88 7.69 41.18
CA ALA A 16 26.97 7.46 40.10
C ALA A 16 27.81 6.98 38.90
N CYS A 17 27.72 5.71 38.57
CA CYS A 17 28.22 5.16 37.32
C CYS A 17 27.48 5.84 36.17
N ASN A 18 27.95 6.99 35.79
CA ASN A 18 27.64 7.60 34.50
C ASN A 18 28.47 6.82 33.49
N GLN A 19 27.94 5.68 32.98
CA GLN A 19 28.47 5.07 31.77
C GLN A 19 27.86 5.84 30.59
N PRO A 20 28.60 6.80 30.04
CA PRO A 20 28.08 7.55 28.93
C PRO A 20 28.31 6.76 27.62
N GLY A 21 27.26 6.46 26.93
CA GLY A 21 27.34 6.83 25.55
C GLY A 21 27.86 5.84 24.54
N SER A 22 28.56 4.75 24.86
CA SER A 22 29.06 3.86 23.78
C SER A 22 27.92 3.05 23.14
N ASN A 23 26.99 2.56 23.93
CA ASN A 23 25.82 1.85 23.41
C ASN A 23 24.87 2.77 22.65
N ASN A 24 24.68 4.02 23.12
CA ASN A 24 23.82 4.99 22.44
C ASN A 24 24.44 5.44 21.12
N THR A 25 25.74 5.69 21.05
CA THR A 25 26.42 6.08 19.82
C THR A 25 26.42 4.91 18.80
N GLN A 26 26.62 3.68 19.27
CA GLN A 26 26.55 2.50 18.40
C GLN A 26 25.13 2.27 17.87
N LEU A 27 24.13 2.47 18.72
CA LEU A 27 22.74 2.35 18.32
C LEU A 27 22.37 3.46 17.31
N GLN A 28 22.79 4.70 17.56
CA GLN A 28 22.57 5.81 16.63
C GLN A 28 23.23 5.55 15.28
N ASN A 29 24.48 5.12 15.23
CA ASN A 29 25.18 4.77 13.99
C ASN A 29 24.48 3.65 13.22
N ARG A 30 23.86 2.69 13.93
CA ARG A 30 23.04 1.65 13.27
C ARG A 30 21.75 2.20 12.71
N VAL A 31 21.07 3.09 13.42
CA VAL A 31 19.87 3.79 12.95
C VAL A 31 20.21 4.59 11.69
N ASP A 32 21.23 5.42 11.74
CA ASP A 32 21.67 6.24 10.60
C ASP A 32 22.01 5.37 9.38
N SER A 33 22.69 4.23 9.62
CA SER A 33 23.01 3.27 8.55
C SER A 33 21.76 2.61 7.96
N LEU A 34 20.76 2.30 8.79
CA LEU A 34 19.49 1.73 8.34
C LEU A 34 18.67 2.77 7.58
N GLU A 35 18.62 4.01 8.06
CA GLU A 35 17.96 5.12 7.37
C GLU A 35 18.61 5.38 6.01
N GLN A 36 19.94 5.36 5.93
CA GLN A 36 20.66 5.48 4.65
C GLN A 36 20.32 4.33 3.69
N LYS A 37 20.30 3.08 4.18
CA LYS A 37 19.90 1.94 3.36
C LYS A 37 18.47 2.05 2.88
N LEU A 38 17.55 2.47 3.76
CA LEU A 38 16.15 2.67 3.43
C LEU A 38 15.97 3.79 2.38
N ALA A 39 16.71 4.90 2.50
CA ALA A 39 16.67 5.99 1.54
C ALA A 39 17.15 5.58 0.13
N HIS A 40 18.02 4.56 0.05
CA HIS A 40 18.50 3.99 -1.23
C HIS A 40 17.73 2.74 -1.66
N THR A 41 16.72 2.32 -0.91
CA THR A 41 15.85 1.20 -1.31
C THR A 41 14.95 1.66 -2.45
N TYR A 42 14.86 0.85 -3.50
CA TYR A 42 13.94 1.11 -4.61
C TYR A 42 12.51 1.23 -4.08
N LYS A 43 11.85 2.32 -4.47
CA LYS A 43 10.42 2.54 -4.24
C LYS A 43 9.73 2.61 -5.60
N PRO A 44 8.69 1.79 -5.84
CA PRO A 44 7.94 1.88 -7.08
C PRO A 44 7.37 3.29 -7.27
N GLY A 45 7.46 3.80 -8.48
CA GLY A 45 6.86 5.09 -8.83
C GLY A 45 5.34 4.98 -8.96
N PHE A 46 4.63 6.08 -8.75
CA PHE A 46 3.17 6.14 -8.87
C PHE A 46 2.67 5.59 -10.22
N GLY A 47 3.34 5.95 -11.33
CA GLY A 47 3.00 5.45 -12.67
C GLY A 47 3.24 3.95 -12.85
N GLU A 48 4.13 3.34 -12.09
CA GLU A 48 4.36 1.90 -12.10
C GLU A 48 3.19 1.15 -11.46
N PHE A 49 2.71 1.62 -10.31
CA PHE A 49 1.48 1.10 -9.71
C PHE A 49 0.27 1.24 -10.65
N MET A 50 0.10 2.41 -11.27
CA MET A 50 -1.00 2.64 -12.22
C MET A 50 -0.93 1.73 -13.43
N SER A 51 0.25 1.39 -13.91
CA SER A 51 0.43 0.43 -15.01
C SER A 51 0.04 -0.99 -14.59
N GLY A 52 0.38 -1.40 -13.37
CA GLY A 52 -0.07 -2.66 -12.77
C GLY A 52 -1.58 -2.70 -12.63
N ILE A 53 -2.17 -1.67 -12.04
CA ILE A 53 -3.62 -1.53 -11.88
C ILE A 53 -4.35 -1.59 -13.23
N GLN A 54 -3.82 -0.94 -14.27
CA GLN A 54 -4.42 -1.00 -15.61
C GLN A 54 -4.40 -2.41 -16.19
N LEU A 55 -3.34 -3.16 -15.96
CA LEU A 55 -3.24 -4.57 -16.39
C LEU A 55 -4.25 -5.45 -15.64
N HIS A 56 -4.32 -5.32 -14.31
CA HIS A 56 -5.26 -6.08 -13.48
C HIS A 56 -6.72 -5.70 -13.78
N HIS A 57 -7.01 -4.42 -14.04
CA HIS A 57 -8.31 -3.96 -14.50
C HIS A 57 -8.74 -4.66 -15.81
N ALA A 58 -7.83 -4.77 -16.80
CA ALA A 58 -8.14 -5.44 -18.02
C ALA A 58 -8.35 -6.96 -17.85
N LYS A 59 -7.51 -7.62 -17.04
CA LYS A 59 -7.67 -9.05 -16.73
C LYS A 59 -8.95 -9.33 -15.95
N LEU A 60 -9.31 -8.48 -15.00
CA LEU A 60 -10.55 -8.53 -14.22
C LEU A 60 -11.77 -8.58 -15.14
N TRP A 61 -11.80 -7.74 -16.18
CA TRP A 61 -12.88 -7.73 -17.16
C TRP A 61 -13.08 -9.10 -17.80
N PHE A 62 -12.01 -9.67 -18.35
CA PHE A 62 -12.09 -10.96 -19.03
C PHE A 62 -12.36 -12.13 -18.06
N ALA A 63 -11.83 -12.08 -16.85
CA ALA A 63 -12.14 -13.06 -15.82
C ALA A 63 -13.64 -13.09 -15.50
N GLY A 64 -14.24 -11.92 -15.25
CA GLY A 64 -15.66 -11.81 -14.93
C GLY A 64 -16.58 -12.14 -16.13
N GLN A 65 -16.21 -11.73 -17.36
CA GLN A 65 -16.96 -12.08 -18.57
C GLN A 65 -17.02 -13.60 -18.79
N ASN A 66 -15.94 -14.30 -18.47
CA ASN A 66 -15.86 -15.76 -18.56
C ASN A 66 -16.37 -16.46 -17.29
N GLN A 67 -16.88 -15.72 -16.31
CA GLN A 67 -17.33 -16.25 -15.02
C GLN A 67 -16.26 -17.04 -14.26
N ASN A 68 -14.99 -16.74 -14.50
CA ASN A 68 -13.89 -17.24 -13.71
C ASN A 68 -13.76 -16.38 -12.43
N TRP A 69 -14.67 -16.64 -11.48
CA TRP A 69 -14.82 -15.82 -10.28
C TRP A 69 -13.60 -15.86 -9.38
N ARG A 70 -12.84 -16.97 -9.39
CA ARG A 70 -11.59 -17.04 -8.62
C ARG A 70 -10.52 -16.13 -9.21
N LEU A 71 -10.43 -16.07 -10.52
CA LEU A 71 -9.51 -15.16 -11.20
C LEU A 71 -9.98 -13.71 -11.04
N ALA A 72 -11.29 -13.45 -11.13
CA ALA A 72 -11.83 -12.11 -10.94
C ALA A 72 -11.56 -11.60 -9.50
N ASP A 73 -11.71 -12.46 -8.51
CA ASP A 73 -11.41 -12.17 -7.10
C ASP A 73 -9.90 -11.84 -6.92
N PHE A 74 -9.04 -12.62 -7.54
CA PHE A 74 -7.61 -12.36 -7.54
C PHE A 74 -7.26 -11.00 -8.17
N GLU A 75 -7.80 -10.72 -9.36
CA GLU A 75 -7.45 -9.50 -10.11
C GLU A 75 -7.97 -8.22 -9.42
N ILE A 76 -9.14 -8.26 -8.76
CA ILE A 76 -9.61 -7.10 -7.98
C ILE A 76 -8.76 -6.89 -6.73
N HIS A 77 -8.31 -7.97 -6.08
CA HIS A 77 -7.45 -7.90 -4.91
C HIS A 77 -6.08 -7.29 -5.25
N GLU A 78 -5.48 -7.65 -6.39
CA GLU A 78 -4.24 -7.04 -6.88
C GLU A 78 -4.39 -5.51 -7.11
N ILE A 79 -5.59 -5.07 -7.53
CA ILE A 79 -5.89 -3.63 -7.64
C ILE A 79 -5.93 -2.99 -6.25
N GLU A 80 -6.58 -3.64 -5.27
CA GLU A 80 -6.67 -3.15 -3.89
C GLU A 80 -5.29 -3.02 -3.26
N GLU A 81 -4.47 -4.06 -3.34
CA GLU A 81 -3.09 -4.04 -2.81
C GLU A 81 -2.26 -2.92 -3.44
N ALA A 82 -2.33 -2.75 -4.75
CA ALA A 82 -1.60 -1.68 -5.43
C ALA A 82 -2.06 -0.28 -4.99
N LEU A 83 -3.35 -0.09 -4.69
CA LEU A 83 -3.87 1.18 -4.16
C LEU A 83 -3.43 1.43 -2.71
N GLU A 84 -3.36 0.39 -1.87
CA GLU A 84 -2.81 0.47 -0.51
C GLU A 84 -1.31 0.78 -0.53
N ASP A 85 -0.57 0.16 -1.44
CA ASP A 85 0.85 0.41 -1.64
C ASP A 85 1.13 1.85 -2.09
N ILE A 86 0.29 2.42 -2.95
CA ILE A 86 0.36 3.84 -3.32
C ILE A 86 0.23 4.72 -2.07
N GLN A 87 -0.72 4.43 -1.19
CA GLN A 87 -0.91 5.19 0.04
C GLN A 87 0.27 5.05 1.00
N THR A 88 0.95 3.92 0.98
CA THR A 88 2.11 3.61 1.82
C THR A 88 3.39 4.24 1.26
N PHE A 89 3.68 4.04 -0.02
CA PHE A 89 4.97 4.39 -0.63
C PHE A 89 4.98 5.76 -1.30
N ASN A 90 3.83 6.31 -1.65
CA ASN A 90 3.66 7.57 -2.36
C ASN A 90 2.74 8.56 -1.62
N ALA A 91 2.66 8.46 -0.28
CA ALA A 91 1.77 9.27 0.56
C ALA A 91 2.03 10.79 0.46
N ASP A 92 3.23 11.20 0.07
CA ASP A 92 3.65 12.57 -0.15
C ASP A 92 3.07 13.18 -1.44
N ARG A 93 2.58 12.35 -2.36
CA ARG A 93 2.01 12.80 -3.62
C ARG A 93 0.56 13.28 -3.45
N PRO A 94 0.17 14.39 -4.09
CA PRO A 94 -1.20 14.88 -4.01
C PRO A 94 -2.22 13.88 -4.58
N GLU A 95 -1.85 13.10 -5.61
CA GLU A 95 -2.69 12.09 -6.24
C GLU A 95 -3.08 10.96 -5.27
N ALA A 96 -2.17 10.57 -4.36
CA ALA A 96 -2.42 9.53 -3.37
C ALA A 96 -3.61 9.86 -2.44
N LYS A 97 -3.89 11.15 -2.21
CA LYS A 97 -5.04 11.60 -1.41
C LYS A 97 -6.37 11.31 -2.07
N SER A 98 -6.40 11.13 -3.39
CA SER A 98 -7.61 10.87 -4.16
C SER A 98 -7.92 9.38 -4.31
N ILE A 99 -7.02 8.49 -3.91
CA ILE A 99 -7.17 7.03 -4.02
C ILE A 99 -8.44 6.53 -3.31
N GLY A 100 -8.79 7.11 -2.17
CA GLY A 100 -10.01 6.76 -1.43
C GLY A 100 -11.31 6.92 -2.22
N MET A 101 -11.31 7.64 -3.34
CA MET A 101 -12.47 7.76 -4.23
C MET A 101 -12.87 6.40 -4.86
N LEU A 102 -11.93 5.46 -4.98
CA LEU A 102 -12.17 4.17 -5.62
C LEU A 102 -12.86 3.16 -4.69
N THR A 103 -12.72 3.31 -3.36
CA THR A 103 -13.21 2.33 -2.38
C THR A 103 -14.67 1.90 -2.62
N PRO A 104 -15.66 2.79 -2.81
CA PRO A 104 -17.05 2.34 -3.00
C PRO A 104 -17.27 1.53 -4.29
N ALA A 105 -16.48 1.82 -5.35
CA ALA A 105 -16.57 1.08 -6.61
C ALA A 105 -15.93 -0.30 -6.48
N ILE A 106 -14.83 -0.41 -5.75
CA ILE A 106 -14.14 -1.67 -5.43
C ILE A 106 -15.05 -2.55 -4.56
N ASP A 107 -15.65 -2.01 -3.49
CA ASP A 107 -16.59 -2.73 -2.64
C ASP A 107 -17.75 -3.31 -3.47
N SER A 108 -18.26 -2.52 -4.42
CA SER A 108 -19.34 -2.94 -5.32
C SER A 108 -18.89 -4.06 -6.26
N MET A 109 -17.63 -4.02 -6.74
CA MET A 109 -17.05 -5.09 -7.56
C MET A 109 -16.89 -6.38 -6.75
N ASN A 110 -16.34 -6.30 -5.55
CA ASN A 110 -16.18 -7.43 -4.64
C ASN A 110 -17.54 -8.10 -4.37
N ALA A 111 -18.58 -7.32 -4.07
CA ALA A 111 -19.92 -7.85 -3.87
C ALA A 111 -20.44 -8.61 -5.11
N ALA A 112 -20.22 -8.09 -6.33
CA ALA A 112 -20.67 -8.75 -7.55
C ALA A 112 -19.93 -10.06 -7.82
N ILE A 113 -18.63 -10.09 -7.52
CA ILE A 113 -17.77 -11.29 -7.66
C ILE A 113 -18.21 -12.36 -6.65
N GLN A 114 -18.40 -12.00 -5.39
CA GLN A 114 -18.84 -12.93 -4.35
C GLN A 114 -20.24 -13.52 -4.65
N LEU A 115 -21.15 -12.71 -5.20
CA LEU A 115 -22.47 -13.15 -5.65
C LEU A 115 -22.42 -13.95 -6.95
N LYS A 116 -21.29 -14.01 -7.64
CA LYS A 116 -21.09 -14.65 -8.94
C LYS A 116 -22.13 -14.17 -9.96
N ASN A 117 -22.47 -12.89 -9.91
CA ASN A 117 -23.50 -12.28 -10.74
C ASN A 117 -22.86 -11.48 -11.89
N VAL A 118 -22.91 -12.04 -13.09
CA VAL A 118 -22.27 -11.44 -14.27
C VAL A 118 -22.88 -10.10 -14.69
N GLU A 119 -24.18 -9.90 -14.53
CA GLU A 119 -24.84 -8.64 -14.89
C GLU A 119 -24.46 -7.53 -13.91
N LEU A 120 -24.45 -7.86 -12.61
CA LEU A 120 -23.98 -6.94 -11.57
C LEU A 120 -22.49 -6.63 -11.75
N PHE A 121 -21.68 -7.62 -12.07
CA PHE A 121 -20.27 -7.46 -12.39
C PHE A 121 -20.07 -6.45 -13.53
N ARG A 122 -20.76 -6.62 -14.65
CA ARG A 122 -20.67 -5.71 -15.81
C ARG A 122 -21.01 -4.27 -15.42
N LYS A 123 -22.10 -4.10 -14.70
CA LYS A 123 -22.54 -2.78 -14.21
C LYS A 123 -21.48 -2.15 -13.31
N ASN A 124 -20.96 -2.91 -12.37
CA ASN A 124 -19.97 -2.41 -11.41
C ASN A 124 -18.60 -2.19 -12.05
N PHE A 125 -18.24 -2.94 -13.09
CA PHE A 125 -17.03 -2.69 -13.85
C PHE A 125 -17.07 -1.35 -14.61
N VAL A 126 -18.23 -0.98 -15.16
CA VAL A 126 -18.44 0.34 -15.74
C VAL A 126 -18.28 1.42 -14.67
N LEU A 127 -18.84 1.20 -13.48
CA LEU A 127 -18.69 2.12 -12.33
C LEU A 127 -17.22 2.26 -11.94
N LEU A 128 -16.50 1.16 -11.78
CA LEU A 128 -15.07 1.16 -11.43
C LEU A 128 -14.26 1.95 -12.48
N THR A 129 -14.44 1.65 -13.76
CA THR A 129 -13.76 2.35 -14.86
C THR A 129 -14.06 3.86 -14.85
N SER A 130 -15.32 4.23 -14.63
CA SER A 130 -15.71 5.64 -14.53
C SER A 130 -15.08 6.32 -13.31
N THR A 131 -14.96 5.62 -12.20
CA THR A 131 -14.35 6.14 -10.98
C THR A 131 -12.84 6.33 -11.16
N CYS A 132 -12.13 5.42 -11.85
CA CYS A 132 -10.74 5.61 -12.25
C CYS A 132 -10.56 6.91 -13.04
N ASN A 133 -11.42 7.14 -14.05
CA ASN A 133 -11.36 8.36 -14.86
C ASN A 133 -11.69 9.62 -14.06
N ASN A 134 -12.61 9.54 -13.10
CA ASN A 134 -12.93 10.66 -12.21
C ASN A 134 -11.73 11.01 -11.30
N CYS A 135 -11.03 9.99 -10.80
CA CYS A 135 -9.80 10.18 -10.03
C CYS A 135 -8.71 10.84 -10.89
N HIS A 136 -8.48 10.33 -12.12
CA HIS A 136 -7.54 10.93 -13.07
C HIS A 136 -7.88 12.40 -13.33
N LYS A 137 -9.15 12.72 -13.54
CA LYS A 137 -9.59 14.11 -13.74
C LYS A 137 -9.36 14.97 -12.50
N ALA A 138 -9.63 14.45 -11.30
CA ALA A 138 -9.44 15.18 -10.05
C ALA A 138 -7.97 15.47 -9.73
N THR A 139 -7.04 14.75 -10.36
CA THR A 139 -5.60 14.84 -10.15
C THR A 139 -4.85 15.38 -11.37
N GLU A 140 -5.55 16.06 -12.31
CA GLU A 140 -4.99 16.66 -13.53
C GLU A 140 -4.34 15.64 -14.49
N HIS A 141 -4.88 14.42 -14.50
CA HIS A 141 -4.46 13.31 -15.38
C HIS A 141 -5.57 12.87 -16.34
N GLU A 142 -6.50 13.76 -16.68
CA GLU A 142 -7.64 13.49 -17.56
C GLU A 142 -7.25 13.04 -18.98
N PHE A 143 -6.01 13.27 -19.38
CA PHE A 143 -5.46 12.77 -20.65
C PHE A 143 -5.25 11.24 -20.63
N ASN A 144 -5.21 10.61 -19.46
CA ASN A 144 -5.04 9.18 -19.27
C ASN A 144 -6.40 8.51 -19.05
N VAL A 145 -7.09 8.24 -20.16
CA VAL A 145 -8.46 7.71 -20.15
C VAL A 145 -8.46 6.19 -20.15
N VAL A 146 -8.99 5.59 -19.09
CA VAL A 146 -9.24 4.14 -18.99
C VAL A 146 -10.57 3.81 -19.66
N THR A 147 -10.59 2.73 -20.44
CA THR A 147 -11.79 2.23 -21.16
C THR A 147 -12.10 0.79 -20.82
N ILE A 148 -13.32 0.34 -21.14
CA ILE A 148 -13.65 -1.08 -21.09
C ILE A 148 -12.79 -1.84 -22.11
N PRO A 149 -12.07 -2.89 -21.71
CA PRO A 149 -11.18 -3.62 -22.62
C PRO A 149 -11.94 -4.30 -23.75
N THR A 150 -11.44 -4.16 -24.98
CA THR A 150 -12.02 -4.79 -26.18
C THR A 150 -11.19 -5.97 -26.70
N GLY A 151 -9.97 -6.14 -26.18
CA GLY A 151 -9.05 -7.22 -26.54
C GLY A 151 -8.32 -7.75 -25.30
N LEU A 152 -7.86 -9.00 -25.38
CA LEU A 152 -7.15 -9.63 -24.27
C LEU A 152 -5.88 -8.83 -23.91
N PRO A 153 -5.63 -8.57 -22.63
CA PRO A 153 -4.47 -7.80 -22.19
C PRO A 153 -3.15 -8.57 -22.33
N VAL A 154 -3.23 -9.90 -22.34
CA VAL A 154 -2.10 -10.81 -22.49
C VAL A 154 -2.50 -11.99 -23.38
N THR A 155 -1.53 -12.57 -24.09
CA THR A 155 -1.76 -13.65 -25.06
C THR A 155 -1.50 -15.06 -24.48
N ASN A 156 -0.97 -15.14 -23.27
CA ASN A 156 -0.50 -16.38 -22.64
C ASN A 156 -1.27 -16.73 -21.35
N GLN A 157 -2.49 -16.21 -21.19
CA GLN A 157 -3.37 -16.53 -20.06
C GLN A 157 -4.74 -16.99 -20.57
N ASP A 158 -5.24 -18.09 -20.01
CA ASP A 158 -6.60 -18.56 -20.20
C ASP A 158 -7.52 -17.96 -19.13
N PHE A 159 -8.57 -17.29 -19.55
CA PHE A 159 -9.55 -16.66 -18.65
C PHE A 159 -10.75 -17.59 -18.37
N SER A 160 -10.79 -18.79 -18.93
CA SER A 160 -11.86 -19.76 -18.67
C SER A 160 -11.82 -20.26 -17.22
N PRO A 161 -12.99 -20.56 -16.61
CA PRO A 161 -13.01 -21.16 -15.28
C PRO A 161 -12.37 -22.56 -15.30
N ILE A 162 -11.62 -22.87 -14.25
CA ILE A 162 -11.09 -24.23 -14.06
C ILE A 162 -12.25 -25.17 -13.78
N LYS A 163 -12.32 -26.27 -14.55
CA LYS A 163 -13.32 -27.32 -14.39
C LYS A 163 -13.08 -28.17 -13.15
#